data_1ad753ec78b68f7783d53b78e8990df6
#
_entry.id   1ad753ec78b68f7783d53b78e8990df6
#
_cell.length_a   1.000
_cell.length_b   1.000
_cell.length_c   1.000
_cell.angle_alpha   90.00
_cell.angle_beta   90.00
_cell.angle_gamma   90.00
#
_symmetry.space_group_name_H-M   'P 1'
#
loop_
_entity.id
_entity.type
_entity.pdbx_description
1 polymer ?
#
loop_
_entity_poly.entity_id
_entity_poly.type
_entity_poly.pdbx_seq_one_letter_code
_entity_poly.pdbx_strand_id
1 'polypeptide(L)'
;KEGISISAMGLGHEWNDKFLDDLASVTGGASTHIKTPRTVVQFLNDHVRGLANGFAERLMISISPDLGVKLESAFKLMPNPQPLSIDTGYIPLGSLQIGRLTTVLLQFELPPDMTEGYRSIARIVAVGDIMTNAQRKYQTLSDISLGITQAPVNEETPPAIMDALGRLTLYRMQERAQEAIDQGNIAEATSRLEKLATRLFQLGEGELAEEVRQNAIHVQN
;
A
#
# COMPACT_ATOMS: atom_id res chain seq x y z
N LYS A 1 -17.63 12.70 10.60
CA LYS A 1 -16.23 12.81 10.12
C LYS A 1 -16.29 13.59 8.81
N GLU A 2 -15.55 14.70 8.72
CA GLU A 2 -15.70 15.69 7.62
C GLU A 2 -15.00 15.33 6.32
N GLY A 3 -14.45 14.09 6.19
CA GLY A 3 -13.82 13.62 4.95
C GLY A 3 -12.54 14.39 4.56
N ILE A 4 -11.81 14.89 5.55
CA ILE A 4 -10.54 15.56 5.32
C ILE A 4 -9.44 14.50 5.17
N SER A 5 -8.72 14.53 4.06
CA SER A 5 -7.52 13.73 3.83
C SER A 5 -6.29 14.49 4.31
N ILE A 6 -5.45 13.84 5.12
CA ILE A 6 -4.23 14.44 5.66
C ILE A 6 -3.04 13.76 5.00
N SER A 7 -2.25 14.55 4.27
CA SER A 7 -0.97 14.09 3.73
C SER A 7 0.17 14.63 4.59
N ALA A 8 1.09 13.77 4.96
CA ALA A 8 2.16 14.06 5.90
C ALA A 8 3.54 13.96 5.24
N MET A 9 4.47 14.81 5.66
CA MET A 9 5.84 14.81 5.19
C MET A 9 6.80 14.76 6.38
N GLY A 10 7.66 13.75 6.41
CA GLY A 10 8.77 13.66 7.36
C GLY A 10 10.02 14.36 6.81
N LEU A 11 10.60 15.30 7.58
CA LEU A 11 11.79 16.06 7.21
C LEU A 11 12.97 15.66 8.11
N GLY A 12 14.10 15.32 7.49
CA GLY A 12 15.32 15.00 8.23
C GLY A 12 15.39 13.53 8.68
N HIS A 13 16.12 13.26 9.78
CA HIS A 13 16.41 11.91 10.26
C HIS A 13 15.67 11.52 11.55
N GLU A 14 15.09 12.50 12.25
CA GLU A 14 14.43 12.30 13.56
C GLU A 14 12.93 12.53 13.45
N TRP A 15 12.23 11.71 12.68
CA TRP A 15 10.78 11.79 12.56
C TRP A 15 10.16 10.40 12.75
N ASN A 16 8.92 10.39 13.23
CA ASN A 16 8.19 9.16 13.46
C ASN A 16 7.38 8.79 12.21
N ASP A 17 7.97 7.96 11.34
CA ASP A 17 7.34 7.46 10.11
C ASP A 17 6.06 6.71 10.40
N LYS A 18 6.04 5.84 11.41
CA LYS A 18 4.85 5.10 11.80
C LYS A 18 3.68 6.04 12.17
N PHE A 19 3.93 7.09 12.93
CA PHE A 19 2.89 8.06 13.29
C PHE A 19 2.34 8.78 12.05
N LEU A 20 3.22 9.17 11.10
CA LEU A 20 2.80 9.84 9.87
C LEU A 20 2.04 8.91 8.93
N ASP A 21 2.47 7.64 8.83
CA ASP A 21 1.80 6.61 8.05
C ASP A 21 0.42 6.29 8.63
N ASP A 22 0.31 6.12 9.93
CA ASP A 22 -0.96 5.90 10.63
C ASP A 22 -1.93 7.07 10.41
N LEU A 23 -1.45 8.31 10.54
CA LEU A 23 -2.25 9.52 10.32
C LEU A 23 -2.74 9.62 8.87
N ALA A 24 -1.87 9.35 7.91
CA ALA A 24 -2.21 9.36 6.49
C ALA A 24 -3.19 8.23 6.14
N SER A 25 -2.95 7.00 6.62
CA SER A 25 -3.78 5.83 6.33
C SER A 25 -5.21 5.97 6.84
N VAL A 26 -5.39 6.45 8.07
CA VAL A 26 -6.71 6.67 8.69
C VAL A 26 -7.54 7.72 7.94
N THR A 27 -6.90 8.66 7.27
CA THR A 27 -7.56 9.76 6.55
C THR A 27 -7.61 9.56 5.03
N GLY A 28 -6.97 8.51 4.51
CA GLY A 28 -6.85 8.26 3.08
C GLY A 28 -5.86 9.21 2.38
N GLY A 29 -4.99 9.86 3.12
CA GLY A 29 -3.90 10.68 2.62
C GLY A 29 -2.67 9.87 2.21
N ALA A 30 -1.55 10.55 2.06
CA ALA A 30 -0.26 9.96 1.75
C ALA A 30 0.79 10.44 2.76
N SER A 31 1.70 9.57 3.16
CA SER A 31 2.92 9.96 3.86
C SER A 31 4.11 9.86 2.91
N THR A 32 5.11 10.69 3.11
CA THR A 32 6.35 10.63 2.35
C THR A 32 7.53 11.15 3.14
N HIS A 33 8.68 10.51 2.96
CA HIS A 33 9.94 10.98 3.52
C HIS A 33 10.62 11.96 2.58
N ILE A 34 11.00 13.12 3.13
CA ILE A 34 11.65 14.20 2.40
C ILE A 34 13.15 14.21 2.75
N LYS A 35 13.96 13.78 1.82
CA LYS A 35 15.43 13.79 1.96
C LYS A 35 16.07 15.06 1.41
N THR A 36 15.43 15.70 0.45
CA THR A 36 15.96 16.88 -0.21
C THR A 36 14.89 17.96 -0.41
N PRO A 37 15.25 19.25 -0.46
CA PRO A 37 14.30 20.33 -0.77
C PRO A 37 13.55 20.11 -2.09
N ARG A 38 14.19 19.47 -3.07
CA ARG A 38 13.59 19.14 -4.36
C ARG A 38 12.39 18.20 -4.22
N THR A 39 12.49 17.24 -3.32
CA THR A 39 11.40 16.29 -3.04
C THR A 39 10.17 16.98 -2.45
N VAL A 40 10.36 18.05 -1.64
CA VAL A 40 9.25 18.90 -1.16
C VAL A 40 8.50 19.52 -2.33
N VAL A 41 9.23 20.14 -3.24
CA VAL A 41 8.64 20.81 -4.41
C VAL A 41 7.90 19.80 -5.29
N GLN A 42 8.48 18.62 -5.50
CA GLN A 42 7.82 17.55 -6.26
C GLN A 42 6.52 17.10 -5.58
N PHE A 43 6.57 16.82 -4.29
CA PHE A 43 5.40 16.39 -3.52
C PHE A 43 4.28 17.43 -3.57
N LEU A 44 4.60 18.70 -3.34
CA LEU A 44 3.60 19.78 -3.40
C LEU A 44 3.03 19.97 -4.81
N ASN A 45 3.86 19.90 -5.84
CA ASN A 45 3.40 19.97 -7.23
C ASN A 45 2.48 18.80 -7.59
N ASP A 46 2.83 17.59 -7.18
CA ASP A 46 2.00 16.41 -7.40
C ASP A 46 0.67 16.53 -6.66
N HIS A 47 0.68 17.10 -5.46
CA HIS A 47 -0.52 17.35 -4.67
C HIS A 47 -1.45 18.38 -5.34
N VAL A 48 -0.88 19.52 -5.79
CA VAL A 48 -1.64 20.55 -6.50
C VAL A 48 -2.18 20.03 -7.84
N ARG A 49 -1.38 19.30 -8.61
CA ARG A 49 -1.84 18.64 -9.84
C ARG A 49 -2.91 17.60 -9.56
N GLY A 50 -2.79 16.89 -8.44
CA GLY A 50 -3.78 15.93 -7.98
C GLY A 50 -5.14 16.56 -7.72
N LEU A 51 -5.17 17.75 -7.14
CA LEU A 51 -6.40 18.52 -6.95
C LEU A 51 -7.03 18.95 -8.28
N ALA A 52 -6.20 19.37 -9.25
CA ALA A 52 -6.68 19.78 -10.58
C ALA A 52 -7.20 18.59 -11.42
N ASN A 53 -6.65 17.40 -11.23
CA ASN A 53 -7.00 16.17 -11.96
C ASN A 53 -7.90 15.22 -11.12
N GLY A 54 -8.50 15.71 -10.06
CA GLY A 54 -9.39 14.94 -9.21
C GLY A 54 -10.57 14.37 -10.00
N PHE A 55 -10.77 13.05 -9.93
CA PHE A 55 -11.93 12.35 -10.47
C PHE A 55 -12.96 12.08 -9.39
N ALA A 56 -12.51 11.54 -8.26
CA ALA A 56 -13.37 11.26 -7.11
C ALA A 56 -12.64 11.58 -5.81
N GLU A 57 -13.39 11.99 -4.81
CA GLU A 57 -12.92 12.25 -3.45
C GLU A 57 -13.58 11.30 -2.45
N ARG A 58 -12.97 11.21 -1.26
CA ARG A 58 -13.48 10.39 -0.14
C ARG A 58 -13.77 8.95 -0.55
N LEU A 59 -12.91 8.41 -1.44
CA LEU A 59 -13.02 7.02 -1.82
C LEU A 59 -12.78 6.13 -0.61
N MET A 60 -13.73 5.25 -0.38
CA MET A 60 -13.65 4.21 0.65
C MET A 60 -14.02 2.87 0.02
N ILE A 61 -13.37 1.81 0.47
CA ILE A 61 -13.78 0.44 0.15
C ILE A 61 -14.23 -0.26 1.43
N SER A 62 -15.31 -1.04 1.30
CA SER A 62 -15.76 -1.98 2.30
C SER A 62 -15.60 -3.38 1.74
N ILE A 63 -15.06 -4.29 2.55
CA ILE A 63 -14.80 -5.66 2.17
C ILE A 63 -15.60 -6.55 3.09
N SER A 64 -16.45 -7.37 2.49
CA SER A 64 -17.27 -8.36 3.20
C SER A 64 -16.81 -9.74 2.77
N PRO A 65 -15.90 -10.40 3.53
CA PRO A 65 -15.52 -11.78 3.27
C PRO A 65 -16.72 -12.72 3.42
N ASP A 66 -16.73 -13.80 2.65
CA ASP A 66 -17.73 -14.85 2.77
C ASP A 66 -17.48 -15.72 4.01
N LEU A 67 -18.44 -16.59 4.34
CA LEU A 67 -18.39 -17.43 5.52
C LEU A 67 -17.12 -18.28 5.55
N GLY A 68 -16.37 -18.20 6.65
CA GLY A 68 -15.11 -18.89 6.85
C GLY A 68 -13.89 -18.25 6.19
N VAL A 69 -14.07 -17.25 5.33
CA VAL A 69 -12.98 -16.48 4.75
C VAL A 69 -12.64 -15.31 5.67
N LYS A 70 -11.34 -15.03 5.84
CA LYS A 70 -10.87 -13.92 6.66
C LYS A 70 -10.01 -12.97 5.84
N LEU A 71 -10.28 -11.67 5.92
CA LEU A 71 -9.36 -10.66 5.42
C LEU A 71 -8.21 -10.51 6.43
N GLU A 72 -7.00 -10.89 6.03
CA GLU A 72 -5.82 -10.80 6.90
C GLU A 72 -5.15 -9.45 6.85
N SER A 73 -5.01 -8.89 5.65
CA SER A 73 -4.35 -7.61 5.46
C SER A 73 -4.83 -6.90 4.20
N ALA A 74 -4.72 -5.59 4.23
CA ALA A 74 -4.89 -4.72 3.09
C ALA A 74 -3.68 -3.80 2.96
N PHE A 75 -3.19 -3.62 1.74
CA PHE A 75 -2.01 -2.82 1.48
C PHE A 75 -2.21 -1.96 0.22
N LYS A 76 -2.00 -0.67 0.32
CA LYS A 76 -1.99 0.23 -0.83
C LYS A 76 -0.60 0.19 -1.46
N LEU A 77 -0.52 -0.19 -2.73
CA LEU A 77 0.74 -0.30 -3.46
C LEU A 77 1.05 0.98 -4.25
N MET A 78 0.01 1.60 -4.77
CA MET A 78 0.12 2.80 -5.58
C MET A 78 -0.96 3.80 -5.19
N PRO A 79 -0.69 5.09 -5.24
CA PRO A 79 0.55 5.74 -5.67
C PRO A 79 1.69 5.69 -4.64
N ASN A 80 1.39 5.55 -3.38
CA ASN A 80 2.37 5.47 -2.28
C ASN A 80 2.13 4.19 -1.50
N PRO A 81 3.16 3.32 -1.38
CA PRO A 81 3.04 2.08 -0.61
C PRO A 81 2.78 2.37 0.87
N GLN A 82 1.73 1.80 1.42
CA GLN A 82 1.41 1.89 2.84
C GLN A 82 0.44 0.80 3.28
N PRO A 83 0.52 0.31 4.53
CA PRO A 83 -0.49 -0.57 5.10
C PRO A 83 -1.82 0.17 5.25
N LEU A 84 -2.92 -0.58 5.17
CA LEU A 84 -4.26 -0.05 5.36
C LEU A 84 -4.91 -0.73 6.55
N SER A 85 -5.49 0.07 7.46
CA SER A 85 -6.23 -0.48 8.60
C SER A 85 -7.52 -1.14 8.12
N ILE A 86 -7.75 -2.38 8.56
CA ILE A 86 -8.94 -3.18 8.25
C ILE A 86 -9.96 -3.23 9.40
N ASP A 87 -9.65 -2.60 10.54
CA ASP A 87 -10.42 -2.76 11.78
C ASP A 87 -11.78 -2.04 11.78
N THR A 88 -11.94 -1.05 10.91
CA THR A 88 -13.13 -0.17 10.90
C THR A 88 -14.23 -0.61 9.94
N GLY A 89 -14.05 -1.72 9.21
CA GLY A 89 -14.98 -2.19 8.17
C GLY A 89 -15.01 -1.33 6.90
N TYR A 90 -14.39 -0.15 6.92
CA TYR A 90 -14.18 0.74 5.78
C TYR A 90 -12.72 1.15 5.70
N ILE A 91 -12.14 0.98 4.52
CA ILE A 91 -10.75 1.34 4.25
C ILE A 91 -10.75 2.63 3.43
N PRO A 92 -10.30 3.76 3.98
CA PRO A 92 -10.21 5.02 3.25
C PRO A 92 -9.03 4.96 2.26
N LEU A 93 -9.30 5.27 0.99
CA LEU A 93 -8.29 5.32 -0.06
C LEU A 93 -7.93 6.75 -0.49
N GLY A 94 -8.70 7.73 -0.03
CA GLY A 94 -8.47 9.14 -0.32
C GLY A 94 -9.12 9.60 -1.62
N SER A 95 -8.36 10.29 -2.49
CA SER A 95 -8.84 10.78 -3.77
C SER A 95 -8.33 9.94 -4.94
N LEU A 96 -9.15 9.79 -5.97
CA LEU A 96 -8.74 9.26 -7.27
C LEU A 96 -8.45 10.39 -8.24
N GLN A 97 -7.39 10.24 -9.00
CA GLN A 97 -6.96 11.19 -10.02
C GLN A 97 -7.08 10.57 -11.41
N ILE A 98 -7.49 11.37 -12.39
CA ILE A 98 -7.51 10.95 -13.79
C ILE A 98 -6.08 10.59 -14.24
N GLY A 99 -5.93 9.42 -14.86
CA GLY A 99 -4.64 8.95 -15.38
C GLY A 99 -3.67 8.42 -14.34
N ARG A 100 -4.04 8.36 -13.04
CA ARG A 100 -3.20 7.78 -11.99
C ARG A 100 -3.86 6.55 -11.39
N LEU A 101 -3.15 5.43 -11.41
CA LEU A 101 -3.65 4.19 -10.83
C LEU A 101 -3.58 4.24 -9.29
N THR A 102 -4.64 3.73 -8.66
CA THR A 102 -4.62 3.36 -7.25
C THR A 102 -4.75 1.84 -7.17
N THR A 103 -3.73 1.19 -6.63
CA THR A 103 -3.67 -0.27 -6.54
C THR A 103 -3.67 -0.67 -5.08
N VAL A 104 -4.58 -1.58 -4.73
CA VAL A 104 -4.70 -2.16 -3.39
C VAL A 104 -4.54 -3.66 -3.49
N LEU A 105 -3.67 -4.22 -2.66
CA LEU A 105 -3.51 -5.65 -2.46
C LEU A 105 -4.30 -6.06 -1.23
N LEU A 106 -5.17 -7.06 -1.39
CA LEU A 106 -5.94 -7.66 -0.30
C LEU A 106 -5.47 -9.11 -0.13
N GLN A 107 -5.20 -9.49 1.09
CA GLN A 107 -4.80 -10.85 1.44
C GLN A 107 -5.92 -11.52 2.24
N PHE A 108 -6.37 -12.68 1.75
CA PHE A 108 -7.40 -13.47 2.40
C PHE A 108 -6.84 -14.81 2.86
N GLU A 109 -7.23 -15.21 4.06
CA GLU A 109 -7.09 -16.57 4.56
C GLU A 109 -8.34 -17.36 4.16
N LEU A 110 -8.14 -18.48 3.50
CA LEU A 110 -9.22 -19.37 3.06
C LEU A 110 -9.32 -20.57 4.00
N PRO A 111 -10.53 -21.06 4.32
CA PRO A 111 -10.69 -22.27 5.12
C PRO A 111 -10.11 -23.48 4.37
N PRO A 112 -9.46 -24.42 5.09
CA PRO A 112 -8.77 -25.55 4.48
C PRO A 112 -9.70 -26.61 3.87
N ASP A 113 -10.97 -26.59 4.24
CA ASP A 113 -11.99 -27.57 3.88
C ASP A 113 -12.98 -27.07 2.80
N MET A 114 -12.54 -26.14 1.96
CA MET A 114 -13.37 -25.65 0.85
C MET A 114 -13.74 -26.76 -0.12
N THR A 115 -15.03 -26.90 -0.38
CA THR A 115 -15.54 -27.88 -1.37
C THR A 115 -15.24 -27.44 -2.78
N GLU A 116 -15.00 -28.40 -3.68
CA GLU A 116 -14.77 -28.12 -5.12
C GLU A 116 -15.90 -27.32 -5.77
N GLY A 117 -15.53 -26.57 -6.80
CA GLY A 117 -16.41 -25.71 -7.59
C GLY A 117 -16.15 -24.23 -7.37
N TYR A 118 -16.95 -23.38 -7.96
CA TYR A 118 -16.86 -21.93 -7.77
C TYR A 118 -17.33 -21.54 -6.38
N ARG A 119 -16.51 -20.78 -5.67
CA ARG A 119 -16.79 -20.28 -4.32
C ARG A 119 -16.67 -18.77 -4.29
N SER A 120 -17.63 -18.11 -3.66
CA SER A 120 -17.52 -16.71 -3.30
C SER A 120 -16.43 -16.55 -2.23
N ILE A 121 -15.61 -15.54 -2.37
CA ILE A 121 -14.53 -15.21 -1.42
C ILE A 121 -14.86 -13.94 -0.66
N ALA A 122 -15.22 -12.89 -1.39
CA ALA A 122 -15.55 -11.61 -0.77
C ALA A 122 -16.35 -10.73 -1.72
N ARG A 123 -17.13 -9.82 -1.13
CA ARG A 123 -17.75 -8.70 -1.81
C ARG A 123 -16.99 -7.42 -1.47
N ILE A 124 -16.62 -6.67 -2.49
CA ILE A 124 -16.00 -5.35 -2.36
C ILE A 124 -16.98 -4.30 -2.80
N VAL A 125 -17.22 -3.32 -1.95
CA VAL A 125 -18.04 -2.15 -2.27
C VAL A 125 -17.14 -0.93 -2.20
N ALA A 126 -17.03 -0.19 -3.30
CA ALA A 126 -16.34 1.09 -3.34
C ALA A 126 -17.36 2.23 -3.38
N VAL A 127 -17.16 3.21 -2.51
CA VAL A 127 -18.02 4.41 -2.39
C VAL A 127 -17.13 5.64 -2.46
N GLY A 128 -17.54 6.64 -3.22
CA GLY A 128 -16.82 7.91 -3.35
C GLY A 128 -17.71 9.02 -3.90
N ASP A 129 -17.20 10.24 -3.85
CA ASP A 129 -17.87 11.40 -4.43
C ASP A 129 -17.22 11.75 -5.77
N ILE A 130 -17.95 11.56 -6.87
CA ILE A 130 -17.47 11.93 -8.20
C ILE A 130 -17.61 13.43 -8.39
N MET A 131 -16.48 14.10 -8.69
CA MET A 131 -16.41 15.57 -8.76
C MET A 131 -17.10 16.15 -10.00
N THR A 132 -17.24 15.35 -11.06
CA THR A 132 -17.80 15.80 -12.35
C THR A 132 -19.30 15.58 -12.52
N ASN A 133 -19.96 14.90 -11.59
CA ASN A 133 -21.37 14.55 -11.66
C ASN A 133 -22.25 15.35 -10.69
N ALA A 134 -23.47 15.66 -11.12
CA ALA A 134 -24.51 16.25 -10.26
C ALA A 134 -24.89 15.34 -9.08
N GLN A 135 -24.77 14.02 -9.23
CA GLN A 135 -24.87 13.04 -8.17
C GLN A 135 -23.47 12.82 -7.55
N ARG A 136 -23.22 13.44 -6.40
CA ARG A 136 -21.91 13.37 -5.74
C ARG A 136 -21.54 11.98 -5.23
N LYS A 137 -22.48 11.23 -4.65
CA LYS A 137 -22.20 9.87 -4.13
C LYS A 137 -22.35 8.83 -5.24
N TYR A 138 -21.30 8.09 -5.46
CA TYR A 138 -21.28 6.95 -6.37
C TYR A 138 -20.83 5.70 -5.62
N GLN A 139 -21.48 4.58 -5.96
CA GLN A 139 -21.16 3.27 -5.39
C GLN A 139 -21.00 2.26 -6.51
N THR A 140 -19.98 1.45 -6.40
CA THR A 140 -19.79 0.26 -7.26
C THR A 140 -19.52 -0.96 -6.39
N LEU A 141 -19.84 -2.12 -6.96
CA LEU A 141 -19.76 -3.41 -6.29
C LEU A 141 -19.01 -4.40 -7.17
N SER A 142 -18.14 -5.20 -6.55
CA SER A 142 -17.44 -6.31 -7.20
C SER A 142 -17.45 -7.53 -6.30
N ASP A 143 -17.85 -8.68 -6.83
CA ASP A 143 -17.78 -9.96 -6.14
C ASP A 143 -16.54 -10.73 -6.62
N ILE A 144 -15.78 -11.25 -5.66
CA ILE A 144 -14.60 -12.09 -5.92
C ILE A 144 -15.01 -13.55 -5.72
N SER A 145 -14.76 -14.36 -6.74
CA SER A 145 -14.98 -15.80 -6.67
C SER A 145 -13.76 -16.56 -7.19
N LEU A 146 -13.50 -17.73 -6.62
CA LEU A 146 -12.42 -18.62 -7.03
C LEU A 146 -12.98 -19.99 -7.42
N GLY A 147 -12.35 -20.63 -8.40
CA GLY A 147 -12.56 -22.06 -8.70
C GLY A 147 -11.66 -22.87 -7.76
N ILE A 148 -12.27 -23.75 -6.98
CA ILE A 148 -11.58 -24.69 -6.09
C ILE A 148 -11.54 -26.05 -6.78
N THR A 149 -10.36 -26.67 -6.85
CA THR A 149 -10.16 -27.98 -7.44
C THR A 149 -9.12 -28.77 -6.67
N GLN A 150 -9.28 -30.09 -6.61
CA GLN A 150 -8.29 -31.02 -6.06
C GLN A 150 -7.25 -31.43 -7.12
N ALA A 151 -7.53 -31.19 -8.39
CA ALA A 151 -6.58 -31.46 -9.46
C ALA A 151 -5.43 -30.42 -9.40
N PRO A 152 -4.17 -30.85 -9.60
CA PRO A 152 -3.06 -29.92 -9.66
C PRO A 152 -3.28 -28.95 -10.83
N VAL A 153 -3.32 -27.66 -10.53
CA VAL A 153 -3.43 -26.57 -11.51
C VAL A 153 -2.03 -26.08 -11.83
N ASN A 154 -1.66 -26.13 -13.10
CA ASN A 154 -0.36 -25.64 -13.56
C ASN A 154 -0.51 -24.26 -14.21
N GLU A 155 -1.21 -23.36 -13.53
CA GLU A 155 -1.36 -21.97 -13.97
C GLU A 155 -0.27 -21.10 -13.33
N GLU A 156 0.37 -20.29 -14.15
CA GLU A 156 1.32 -19.29 -13.65
C GLU A 156 0.58 -18.18 -12.91
N THR A 157 1.16 -17.75 -11.79
CA THR A 157 0.60 -16.61 -11.06
C THR A 157 0.56 -15.37 -11.94
N PRO A 158 -0.58 -14.67 -12.04
CA PRO A 158 -0.68 -13.47 -12.85
C PRO A 158 0.42 -12.44 -12.56
N PRO A 159 1.06 -11.86 -13.60
CA PRO A 159 2.19 -10.92 -13.42
C PRO A 159 1.86 -9.75 -12.49
N ALA A 160 0.63 -9.24 -12.52
CA ALA A 160 0.18 -8.17 -11.63
C ALA A 160 0.24 -8.57 -10.14
N ILE A 161 -0.06 -9.83 -9.81
CA ILE A 161 0.04 -10.33 -8.43
C ILE A 161 1.51 -10.49 -8.04
N MET A 162 2.36 -10.97 -8.95
CA MET A 162 3.79 -11.10 -8.68
C MET A 162 4.45 -9.73 -8.45
N ASP A 163 4.11 -8.72 -9.25
CA ASP A 163 4.59 -7.34 -9.04
C ASP A 163 4.10 -6.79 -7.69
N ALA A 164 2.83 -6.99 -7.36
CA ALA A 164 2.24 -6.56 -6.09
C ALA A 164 2.95 -7.19 -4.88
N LEU A 165 3.20 -8.49 -4.91
CA LEU A 165 3.93 -9.21 -3.86
C LEU A 165 5.39 -8.77 -3.77
N GLY A 166 6.03 -8.47 -4.91
CA GLY A 166 7.38 -7.90 -4.96
C GLY A 166 7.45 -6.57 -4.21
N ARG A 167 6.54 -5.65 -4.51
CA ARG A 167 6.44 -4.34 -3.85
C ARG A 167 6.16 -4.45 -2.36
N LEU A 168 5.22 -5.31 -1.97
CA LEU A 168 4.94 -5.58 -0.56
C LEU A 168 6.17 -6.14 0.17
N THR A 169 6.91 -7.03 -0.48
CA THR A 169 8.14 -7.61 0.09
C THR A 169 9.19 -6.53 0.34
N LEU A 170 9.43 -5.64 -0.63
CA LEU A 170 10.36 -4.52 -0.47
C LEU A 170 9.96 -3.60 0.69
N TYR A 171 8.70 -3.25 0.77
CA TYR A 171 8.19 -2.43 1.86
C TYR A 171 8.43 -3.09 3.23
N ARG A 172 8.06 -4.37 3.38
CA ARG A 172 8.28 -5.13 4.63
C ARG A 172 9.75 -5.27 5.01
N MET A 173 10.65 -5.37 4.01
CA MET A 173 12.10 -5.39 4.27
C MET A 173 12.58 -4.05 4.81
N GLN A 174 12.06 -2.96 4.27
CA GLN A 174 12.36 -1.60 4.73
C GLN A 174 11.84 -1.38 6.15
N GLU A 175 10.59 -1.72 6.46
CA GLU A 175 10.03 -1.62 7.81
C GLU A 175 10.88 -2.38 8.84
N ARG A 176 11.23 -3.63 8.54
CA ARG A 176 12.04 -4.44 9.46
C ARG A 176 13.44 -3.91 9.66
N ALA A 177 14.03 -3.26 8.65
CA ALA A 177 15.32 -2.58 8.82
C ALA A 177 15.18 -1.37 9.75
N GLN A 178 14.11 -0.58 9.57
CA GLN A 178 13.81 0.56 10.44
C GLN A 178 13.54 0.13 11.89
N GLU A 179 12.74 -0.90 12.11
CA GLU A 179 12.50 -1.46 13.44
C GLU A 179 13.80 -1.88 14.15
N ALA A 180 14.75 -2.46 13.40
CA ALA A 180 16.04 -2.83 13.96
C ALA A 180 16.90 -1.61 14.34
N ILE A 181 16.81 -0.52 13.56
CA ILE A 181 17.45 0.78 13.90
C ILE A 181 16.85 1.34 15.19
N ASP A 182 15.52 1.38 15.28
CA ASP A 182 14.80 1.93 16.43
C ASP A 182 15.07 1.14 17.72
N GLN A 183 15.34 -0.15 17.60
CA GLN A 183 15.75 -1.03 18.71
C GLN A 183 17.24 -0.93 19.05
N GLY A 184 18.01 -0.13 18.31
CA GLY A 184 19.46 0.01 18.48
C GLY A 184 20.26 -1.23 18.04
N ASN A 185 19.62 -2.16 17.29
CA ASN A 185 20.29 -3.36 16.77
C ASN A 185 20.97 -3.06 15.43
N ILE A 186 22.05 -2.30 15.48
CA ILE A 186 22.77 -1.79 14.31
C ILE A 186 23.22 -2.91 13.36
N ALA A 187 23.72 -4.03 13.91
CA ALA A 187 24.21 -5.14 13.09
C ALA A 187 23.07 -5.79 12.27
N GLU A 188 21.90 -5.97 12.86
CA GLU A 188 20.73 -6.50 12.18
C GLU A 188 20.18 -5.50 11.16
N ALA A 189 20.07 -4.22 11.51
CA ALA A 189 19.64 -3.16 10.62
C ALA A 189 20.52 -3.09 9.36
N THR A 190 21.83 -3.06 9.51
CA THR A 190 22.80 -3.06 8.40
C THR A 190 22.59 -4.28 7.51
N SER A 191 22.52 -5.50 8.08
CA SER A 191 22.30 -6.72 7.32
C SER A 191 20.97 -6.71 6.54
N ARG A 192 19.91 -6.14 7.11
CA ARG A 192 18.60 -6.02 6.44
C ARG A 192 18.62 -5.01 5.30
N LEU A 193 19.28 -3.87 5.49
CA LEU A 193 19.46 -2.85 4.44
C LEU A 193 20.30 -3.38 3.27
N GLU A 194 21.38 -4.14 3.52
CA GLU A 194 22.17 -4.77 2.48
C GLU A 194 21.37 -5.78 1.64
N LYS A 195 20.53 -6.59 2.30
CA LYS A 195 19.64 -7.52 1.61
C LYS A 195 18.58 -6.77 0.77
N LEU A 196 18.05 -5.68 1.29
CA LEU A 196 17.12 -4.82 0.55
C LEU A 196 17.79 -4.22 -0.69
N ALA A 197 19.00 -3.66 -0.55
CA ALA A 197 19.78 -3.12 -1.67
C ALA A 197 20.04 -4.19 -2.75
N THR A 198 20.44 -5.40 -2.31
CA THR A 198 20.64 -6.53 -3.23
C THR A 198 19.37 -6.86 -4.01
N ARG A 199 18.22 -6.87 -3.33
CA ARG A 199 16.92 -7.16 -3.97
C ARG A 199 16.52 -6.09 -4.97
N LEU A 200 16.74 -4.82 -4.64
CA LEU A 200 16.49 -3.69 -5.53
C LEU A 200 17.37 -3.76 -6.79
N PHE A 201 18.65 -4.10 -6.66
CA PHE A 201 19.52 -4.34 -7.82
C PHE A 201 19.00 -5.44 -8.75
N GLN A 202 18.52 -6.55 -8.19
CA GLN A 202 17.93 -7.65 -8.97
C GLN A 202 16.67 -7.23 -9.73
N LEU A 203 15.94 -6.23 -9.24
CA LEU A 203 14.74 -5.70 -9.88
C LEU A 203 15.04 -4.56 -10.86
N GLY A 204 16.30 -4.19 -11.05
CA GLY A 204 16.73 -3.11 -11.96
C GLY A 204 16.64 -1.70 -11.37
N GLU A 205 16.30 -1.59 -10.07
CA GLU A 205 16.18 -0.32 -9.33
C GLU A 205 17.56 0.13 -8.78
N GLY A 206 18.54 0.31 -9.68
CA GLY A 206 19.94 0.55 -9.30
C GLY A 206 20.17 1.81 -8.47
N GLU A 207 19.51 2.92 -8.78
CA GLU A 207 19.66 4.18 -8.04
C GLU A 207 19.16 4.03 -6.60
N LEU A 208 17.98 3.43 -6.44
CA LEU A 208 17.38 3.19 -5.13
C LEU A 208 18.21 2.16 -4.31
N ALA A 209 18.75 1.14 -4.98
CA ALA A 209 19.62 0.15 -4.36
C ALA A 209 20.90 0.80 -3.79
N GLU A 210 21.54 1.70 -4.56
CA GLU A 210 22.74 2.41 -4.10
C GLU A 210 22.41 3.35 -2.93
N GLU A 211 21.26 4.02 -2.93
CA GLU A 211 20.81 4.84 -1.82
C GLU A 211 20.63 4.01 -0.54
N VAL A 212 19.97 2.86 -0.63
CA VAL A 212 19.79 1.95 0.53
C VAL A 212 21.14 1.43 1.03
N ARG A 213 22.10 1.16 0.14
CA ARG A 213 23.45 0.74 0.52
C ARG A 213 24.20 1.84 1.26
N GLN A 214 24.07 3.09 0.85
CA GLN A 214 24.66 4.23 1.57
C GLN A 214 24.03 4.41 2.96
N ASN A 215 22.72 4.18 3.08
CA ASN A 215 22.05 4.19 4.39
C ASN A 215 22.59 3.07 5.30
N ALA A 216 22.86 1.87 4.76
CA ALA A 216 23.45 0.78 5.55
C ALA A 216 24.82 1.15 6.12
N ILE A 217 25.68 1.83 5.34
CA ILE A 217 26.98 2.32 5.77
C ILE A 217 26.82 3.42 6.86
N HIS A 218 25.84 4.29 6.69
CA HIS A 218 25.60 5.39 7.64
C HIS A 218 25.08 4.90 9.00
N VAL A 219 24.26 3.86 9.00
CA VAL A 219 23.75 3.24 10.23
C VAL A 219 24.83 2.49 10.99
N GLN A 220 25.89 2.03 10.32
CA GLN A 220 27.00 1.30 10.92
C GLN A 220 28.01 2.22 11.60
N ASN A 221 28.06 3.50 11.25
CA ASN A 221 29.00 4.49 11.78
C ASN A 221 28.35 5.38 12.86
#